data_33a1950df2e33304e92e43dd1173ccfd
#
_entry.id   33a1950df2e33304e92e43dd1173ccfd
#
_cell.length_a   1.000
_cell.length_b   1.000
_cell.length_c   1.000
_cell.angle_alpha   90.00
_cell.angle_beta   90.00
_cell.angle_gamma   90.00
#
_symmetry.space_group_name_H-M   'P 1'
#
loop_
_entity.id
_entity.type
_entity.pdbx_description
1 polymer ?
#
loop_
_entity_poly.entity_id
_entity_poly.type
_entity_poly.pdbx_seq_one_letter_code
_entity_poly.pdbx_strand_id
1 'polypeptide(L)'
;MDAVLMISVVLNFLALILTGTGTYVMLMGIDADEHLAADGWGSIKYFTVQSNLLYGVYAGIFAVCELVCGSAEAVPQVMYLLKYVFTVGITLTMLTVLCYLAPVVEKSYPPLFKGANLYFHLLVPLLGVIAFCFFEKSAEISVPQVFLGLIPFILYGIYYSINALSHAENGQVSLKYDWYSFLAKGIDKAAIAAIIMTAAAAAICFGLWYINQI
;
A
#
# COMPACT_ATOMS: atom_id res chain seq x y z
N MET A 1 -10.63 28.54 -1.78
CA MET A 1 -9.77 27.36 -1.60
C MET A 1 -8.38 27.86 -1.24
N ASP A 2 -7.85 27.48 -0.12
CA ASP A 2 -6.51 27.89 0.30
C ASP A 2 -5.41 27.10 -0.42
N ALA A 3 -4.14 27.52 -0.25
CA ALA A 3 -3.01 26.89 -0.94
C ALA A 3 -2.76 25.45 -0.48
N VAL A 4 -3.03 25.14 0.79
CA VAL A 4 -2.83 23.80 1.37
C VAL A 4 -3.80 22.81 0.75
N LEU A 5 -5.09 23.16 0.71
CA LEU A 5 -6.12 22.34 0.06
C LEU A 5 -5.84 22.14 -1.44
N MET A 6 -5.38 23.20 -2.14
CA MET A 6 -5.00 23.08 -3.55
C MET A 6 -3.87 22.09 -3.76
N ILE A 7 -2.83 22.13 -2.91
CA ILE A 7 -1.71 21.19 -2.98
C ILE A 7 -2.20 19.77 -2.71
N SER A 8 -3.05 19.54 -1.70
CA SER A 8 -3.65 18.23 -1.41
C SER A 8 -4.37 17.68 -2.65
N VAL A 9 -5.27 18.48 -3.25
CA VAL A 9 -6.00 18.10 -4.47
C VAL A 9 -5.05 17.70 -5.61
N VAL A 10 -4.00 18.50 -5.85
CA VAL A 10 -3.01 18.20 -6.90
C VAL A 10 -2.25 16.91 -6.61
N LEU A 11 -1.79 16.70 -5.38
CA LEU A 11 -1.07 15.48 -4.99
C LEU A 11 -1.96 14.23 -5.14
N ASN A 12 -3.23 14.34 -4.79
CA ASN A 12 -4.20 13.25 -4.89
C ASN A 12 -4.53 12.89 -6.35
N PHE A 13 -4.72 13.88 -7.23
CA PHE A 13 -4.87 13.60 -8.65
C PHE A 13 -3.60 13.06 -9.28
N LEU A 14 -2.44 13.54 -8.89
CA LEU A 14 -1.17 13.01 -9.35
C LEU A 14 -1.00 11.54 -8.92
N ALA A 15 -1.37 11.19 -7.69
CA ALA A 15 -1.36 9.81 -7.21
C ALA A 15 -2.30 8.91 -8.03
N LEU A 16 -3.51 9.37 -8.37
CA LEU A 16 -4.42 8.65 -9.27
C LEU A 16 -3.78 8.42 -10.66
N ILE A 17 -3.19 9.47 -11.24
CA ILE A 17 -2.55 9.39 -12.56
C ILE A 17 -1.37 8.39 -12.52
N LEU A 18 -0.50 8.48 -11.52
CA LEU A 18 0.64 7.57 -11.38
C LEU A 18 0.19 6.13 -11.12
N THR A 19 -0.89 5.92 -10.36
CA THR A 19 -1.49 4.60 -10.20
C THR A 19 -1.99 4.04 -11.52
N GLY A 20 -2.71 4.85 -12.31
CA GLY A 20 -3.17 4.46 -13.64
C GLY A 20 -2.02 4.14 -14.57
N THR A 21 -0.97 4.96 -14.57
CA THR A 21 0.24 4.73 -15.37
C THR A 21 0.95 3.45 -14.94
N GLY A 22 1.18 3.26 -13.64
CA GLY A 22 1.79 2.04 -13.11
C GLY A 22 1.00 0.78 -13.45
N THR A 23 -0.34 0.87 -13.40
CA THR A 23 -1.24 -0.22 -13.80
C THR A 23 -1.11 -0.52 -15.30
N TYR A 24 -1.07 0.50 -16.14
CA TYR A 24 -0.85 0.33 -17.58
C TYR A 24 0.50 -0.34 -17.85
N VAL A 25 1.58 0.16 -17.26
CA VAL A 25 2.93 -0.39 -17.37
C VAL A 25 2.95 -1.87 -16.94
N MET A 26 2.28 -2.20 -15.82
CA MET A 26 2.14 -3.58 -15.33
C MET A 26 1.41 -4.48 -16.33
N LEU A 27 0.25 -4.03 -16.83
CA LEU A 27 -0.57 -4.84 -17.74
C LEU A 27 0.12 -5.07 -19.10
N MET A 28 0.95 -4.12 -19.55
CA MET A 28 1.71 -4.22 -20.80
C MET A 28 3.08 -4.90 -20.62
N GLY A 29 3.49 -5.26 -19.42
CA GLY A 29 4.79 -5.88 -19.16
C GLY A 29 5.98 -4.98 -19.51
N ILE A 30 5.82 -3.66 -19.48
CA ILE A 30 6.89 -2.71 -19.84
C ILE A 30 7.95 -2.71 -18.74
N ASP A 31 9.22 -2.94 -19.14
CA ASP A 31 10.38 -3.05 -18.24
C ASP A 31 10.18 -4.08 -17.12
N ALA A 32 9.35 -5.10 -17.36
CA ALA A 32 9.15 -6.20 -16.42
C ALA A 32 10.44 -7.02 -16.32
N ASP A 33 10.86 -7.30 -15.06
CA ASP A 33 11.95 -8.22 -14.76
C ASP A 33 11.34 -9.59 -14.47
N GLU A 34 11.86 -10.65 -15.12
CA GLU A 34 11.31 -12.01 -15.03
C GLU A 34 11.19 -12.55 -13.60
N HIS A 35 11.94 -12.00 -12.65
CA HIS A 35 12.03 -12.53 -11.28
C HIS A 35 11.36 -11.67 -10.21
N LEU A 36 11.18 -10.37 -10.44
CA LEU A 36 10.74 -9.42 -9.40
C LEU A 36 9.61 -8.48 -9.84
N ALA A 37 9.19 -8.56 -11.09
CA ALA A 37 8.19 -7.63 -11.61
C ALA A 37 6.77 -8.13 -11.38
N ALA A 38 5.93 -7.20 -10.95
CA ALA A 38 4.50 -7.33 -11.14
C ALA A 38 4.22 -7.22 -12.65
N ASP A 39 3.84 -8.31 -13.29
CA ASP A 39 3.57 -8.40 -14.72
C ASP A 39 2.18 -8.98 -14.98
N GLY A 40 1.42 -8.30 -15.82
CA GLY A 40 0.11 -8.74 -16.27
C GLY A 40 -0.95 -8.85 -15.17
N TRP A 41 -2.09 -9.39 -15.55
CA TRP A 41 -3.26 -9.57 -14.67
C TRP A 41 -2.99 -10.47 -13.45
N GLY A 42 -2.06 -11.41 -13.56
CA GLY A 42 -1.66 -12.29 -12.46
C GLY A 42 -1.09 -11.54 -11.25
N SER A 43 -0.64 -10.31 -11.45
CA SER A 43 -0.04 -9.48 -10.40
C SER A 43 -1.05 -8.83 -9.46
N ILE A 44 -2.33 -8.82 -9.80
CA ILE A 44 -3.40 -8.30 -8.93
C ILE A 44 -3.49 -9.08 -7.60
N LYS A 45 -3.00 -10.33 -7.56
CA LYS A 45 -2.95 -11.11 -6.33
C LYS A 45 -2.03 -10.54 -5.25
N TYR A 46 -1.04 -9.71 -5.60
CA TYR A 46 -0.09 -9.15 -4.64
C TYR A 46 -0.68 -7.97 -3.86
N PHE A 47 -0.39 -7.93 -2.55
CA PHE A 47 -0.82 -6.84 -1.68
C PHE A 47 -0.34 -5.46 -2.18
N THR A 48 0.88 -5.40 -2.68
CA THR A 48 1.46 -4.20 -3.30
C THR A 48 0.55 -3.60 -4.38
N VAL A 49 0.07 -4.45 -5.29
CA VAL A 49 -0.79 -4.00 -6.40
C VAL A 49 -2.16 -3.58 -5.87
N GLN A 50 -2.78 -4.42 -5.02
CA GLN A 50 -4.11 -4.13 -4.47
C GLN A 50 -4.12 -2.84 -3.64
N SER A 51 -3.15 -2.66 -2.74
CA SER A 51 -3.08 -1.46 -1.89
C SER A 51 -2.89 -0.19 -2.69
N ASN A 52 -2.01 -0.21 -3.72
CA ASN A 52 -1.79 0.95 -4.58
C ASN A 52 -2.99 1.27 -5.48
N LEU A 53 -3.67 0.24 -6.04
CA LEU A 53 -4.88 0.44 -6.84
C LEU A 53 -6.00 1.07 -5.99
N LEU A 54 -6.27 0.51 -4.81
CA LEU A 54 -7.29 1.04 -3.90
C LEU A 54 -6.95 2.46 -3.46
N TYR A 55 -5.70 2.70 -3.09
CA TYR A 55 -5.25 4.04 -2.71
C TYR A 55 -5.41 5.04 -3.85
N GLY A 56 -4.93 4.74 -5.06
CA GLY A 56 -4.97 5.67 -6.18
C GLY A 56 -6.39 6.04 -6.61
N VAL A 57 -7.30 5.05 -6.67
CA VAL A 57 -8.72 5.31 -6.93
C VAL A 57 -9.32 6.18 -5.83
N TYR A 58 -9.03 5.85 -4.56
CA TYR A 58 -9.55 6.60 -3.43
C TYR A 58 -8.97 8.03 -3.37
N ALA A 59 -7.70 8.22 -3.70
CA ALA A 59 -7.08 9.55 -3.78
C ALA A 59 -7.83 10.46 -4.78
N GLY A 60 -8.21 9.91 -5.94
CA GLY A 60 -9.03 10.65 -6.91
C GLY A 60 -10.42 11.02 -6.35
N ILE A 61 -11.09 10.09 -5.67
CA ILE A 61 -12.38 10.34 -5.00
C ILE A 61 -12.23 11.42 -3.92
N PHE A 62 -11.16 11.33 -3.13
CA PHE A 62 -10.85 12.28 -2.07
C PHE A 62 -10.60 13.69 -2.64
N ALA A 63 -9.80 13.81 -3.71
CA ALA A 63 -9.56 15.09 -4.40
C ALA A 63 -10.86 15.73 -4.93
N VAL A 64 -11.76 14.94 -5.49
CA VAL A 64 -13.07 15.43 -5.92
C VAL A 64 -13.91 15.92 -4.73
N CYS A 65 -13.88 15.18 -3.62
CA CYS A 65 -14.55 15.59 -2.39
C CYS A 65 -14.00 16.92 -1.86
N GLU A 66 -12.68 17.10 -1.81
CA GLU A 66 -12.01 18.35 -1.42
C GLU A 66 -12.45 19.52 -2.31
N LEU A 67 -12.50 19.32 -3.63
CA LEU A 67 -12.97 20.35 -4.59
C LEU A 67 -14.42 20.74 -4.38
N VAL A 68 -15.31 19.77 -4.13
CA VAL A 68 -16.73 20.00 -3.91
C VAL A 68 -16.98 20.69 -2.57
N CYS A 69 -16.26 20.31 -1.52
CA CYS A 69 -16.39 20.91 -0.20
C CYS A 69 -15.78 22.33 -0.13
N GLY A 70 -14.74 22.60 -0.92
CA GLY A 70 -14.11 23.93 -1.03
C GLY A 70 -13.25 24.35 0.16
N SER A 71 -13.31 23.62 1.30
CA SER A 71 -12.44 23.79 2.46
C SER A 71 -12.14 22.42 3.10
N ALA A 72 -10.98 22.31 3.76
CA ALA A 72 -10.54 21.08 4.41
C ALA A 72 -11.48 20.67 5.56
N GLU A 73 -11.99 21.65 6.32
CA GLU A 73 -12.89 21.44 7.47
C GLU A 73 -14.28 20.92 7.03
N ALA A 74 -14.69 21.20 5.79
CA ALA A 74 -15.96 20.74 5.24
C ALA A 74 -15.90 19.30 4.71
N VAL A 75 -14.71 18.74 4.53
CA VAL A 75 -14.54 17.34 4.13
C VAL A 75 -14.97 16.41 5.27
N PRO A 76 -15.87 15.44 5.02
CA PRO A 76 -16.31 14.50 6.07
C PRO A 76 -15.16 13.71 6.69
N GLN A 77 -15.12 13.57 8.02
CA GLN A 77 -14.04 12.87 8.74
C GLN A 77 -13.87 11.40 8.31
N VAL A 78 -14.94 10.75 7.87
CA VAL A 78 -14.85 9.39 7.30
C VAL A 78 -13.96 9.34 6.05
N MET A 79 -13.91 10.41 5.26
CA MET A 79 -13.06 10.50 4.08
C MET A 79 -11.57 10.54 4.49
N TYR A 80 -11.23 11.32 5.52
CA TYR A 80 -9.88 11.33 6.10
C TYR A 80 -9.51 9.99 6.71
N LEU A 81 -10.42 9.35 7.43
CA LEU A 81 -10.19 8.04 8.03
C LEU A 81 -9.90 6.96 6.97
N LEU A 82 -10.68 6.91 5.90
CA LEU A 82 -10.43 5.98 4.80
C LEU A 82 -9.13 6.32 4.06
N LYS A 83 -8.82 7.62 3.87
CA LYS A 83 -7.55 8.06 3.32
C LYS A 83 -6.37 7.54 4.16
N TYR A 84 -6.45 7.69 5.48
CA TYR A 84 -5.48 7.14 6.42
C TYR A 84 -5.30 5.64 6.25
N VAL A 85 -6.40 4.88 6.26
CA VAL A 85 -6.38 3.41 6.13
C VAL A 85 -5.66 2.96 4.86
N PHE A 86 -5.95 3.58 3.72
CA PHE A 86 -5.27 3.24 2.46
C PHE A 86 -3.81 3.73 2.43
N THR A 87 -3.52 4.88 3.05
CA THR A 87 -2.13 5.37 3.18
C THR A 87 -1.26 4.42 3.99
N VAL A 88 -1.79 3.82 5.07
CA VAL A 88 -1.08 2.76 5.81
C VAL A 88 -0.70 1.60 4.90
N GLY A 89 -1.62 1.13 4.06
CA GLY A 89 -1.38 0.00 3.15
C GLY A 89 -0.23 0.25 2.17
N ILE A 90 -0.21 1.40 1.50
CA ILE A 90 0.87 1.75 0.55
C ILE A 90 2.18 2.05 1.27
N THR A 91 2.15 2.63 2.47
CA THR A 91 3.34 2.87 3.29
C THR A 91 3.99 1.56 3.73
N LEU A 92 3.17 0.58 4.14
CA LEU A 92 3.66 -0.76 4.47
C LEU A 92 4.38 -1.40 3.28
N THR A 93 3.81 -1.29 2.08
CA THR A 93 4.44 -1.77 0.84
C THR A 93 5.79 -1.10 0.61
N MET A 94 5.84 0.23 0.63
CA MET A 94 7.07 1.00 0.39
C MET A 94 8.16 0.64 1.40
N LEU A 95 7.84 0.65 2.69
CA LEU A 95 8.83 0.35 3.74
C LEU A 95 9.27 -1.11 3.73
N THR A 96 8.40 -2.06 3.39
CA THR A 96 8.79 -3.46 3.20
C THR A 96 9.81 -3.60 2.08
N VAL A 97 9.62 -2.89 0.97
CA VAL A 97 10.58 -2.92 -0.14
C VAL A 97 11.89 -2.23 0.26
N LEU A 98 11.84 -1.04 0.83
CA LEU A 98 13.04 -0.26 1.16
C LEU A 98 13.87 -0.88 2.30
N CYS A 99 13.20 -1.35 3.37
CA CYS A 99 13.86 -1.77 4.60
C CYS A 99 14.15 -3.28 4.66
N TYR A 100 13.40 -4.09 3.93
CA TYR A 100 13.54 -5.54 3.96
C TYR A 100 13.97 -6.10 2.61
N LEU A 101 13.23 -5.84 1.53
CA LEU A 101 13.48 -6.50 0.26
C LEU A 101 14.77 -5.99 -0.41
N ALA A 102 14.95 -4.69 -0.49
CA ALA A 102 16.11 -4.07 -1.13
C ALA A 102 17.46 -4.44 -0.49
N PRO A 103 17.60 -4.52 0.86
CA PRO A 103 18.83 -4.98 1.49
C PRO A 103 19.12 -6.48 1.32
N VAL A 104 18.08 -7.31 1.17
CA VAL A 104 18.21 -8.78 1.11
C VAL A 104 18.50 -9.28 -0.31
N VAL A 105 17.93 -8.61 -1.30
CA VAL A 105 18.10 -8.99 -2.72
C VAL A 105 19.39 -8.35 -3.25
N GLU A 106 20.53 -8.98 -2.99
CA GLU A 106 21.83 -8.55 -3.49
C GLU A 106 21.79 -8.34 -5.02
N LYS A 107 22.31 -7.20 -5.50
CA LYS A 107 22.39 -6.79 -6.91
C LYS A 107 21.06 -6.43 -7.60
N SER A 108 19.93 -6.39 -6.91
CA SER A 108 18.61 -6.21 -7.52
C SER A 108 17.91 -4.89 -7.18
N TYR A 109 18.64 -3.88 -6.73
CA TYR A 109 18.07 -2.53 -6.53
C TYR A 109 17.32 -2.02 -7.77
N PRO A 110 17.91 -2.07 -9.00
CA PRO A 110 17.23 -1.55 -10.17
C PRO A 110 15.88 -2.22 -10.49
N PRO A 111 15.71 -3.57 -10.44
CA PRO A 111 14.44 -4.20 -10.72
C PRO A 111 13.31 -3.86 -9.75
N LEU A 112 13.64 -3.57 -8.48
CA LEU A 112 12.65 -3.16 -7.48
C LEU A 112 12.04 -1.78 -7.74
N PHE A 113 12.68 -0.97 -8.61
CA PHE A 113 12.29 0.39 -8.97
C PHE A 113 12.24 0.61 -10.49
N LYS A 114 11.94 -0.43 -11.28
CA LYS A 114 11.70 -0.37 -12.72
C LYS A 114 10.27 -0.73 -13.06
N GLY A 115 9.84 -0.32 -14.25
CA GLY A 115 8.51 -0.64 -14.74
C GLY A 115 7.42 -0.26 -13.73
N ALA A 116 6.45 -1.13 -13.53
CA ALA A 116 5.36 -0.92 -12.58
C ALA A 116 5.83 -0.79 -11.11
N ASN A 117 6.96 -1.43 -10.78
CA ASN A 117 7.52 -1.40 -9.42
C ASN A 117 7.94 0.01 -9.00
N LEU A 118 8.42 0.86 -9.92
CA LEU A 118 8.73 2.26 -9.61
C LEU A 118 7.50 3.00 -9.07
N TYR A 119 6.35 2.78 -9.70
CA TYR A 119 5.11 3.43 -9.30
C TYR A 119 4.60 2.88 -7.97
N PHE A 120 4.54 1.56 -7.82
CA PHE A 120 3.89 0.91 -6.67
C PHE A 120 4.79 0.78 -5.43
N HIS A 121 6.11 0.77 -5.60
CA HIS A 121 7.06 0.70 -4.49
C HIS A 121 7.54 2.07 -4.01
N LEU A 122 7.45 3.11 -4.84
CA LEU A 122 8.04 4.41 -4.50
C LEU A 122 7.11 5.59 -4.78
N LEU A 123 6.75 5.85 -6.04
CA LEU A 123 6.14 7.13 -6.41
C LEU A 123 4.75 7.32 -5.78
N VAL A 124 3.84 6.36 -5.93
CA VAL A 124 2.49 6.44 -5.36
C VAL A 124 2.51 6.45 -3.83
N PRO A 125 3.25 5.54 -3.15
CA PRO A 125 3.35 5.58 -1.70
C PRO A 125 3.96 6.87 -1.16
N LEU A 126 5.02 7.37 -1.79
CA LEU A 126 5.68 8.62 -1.36
C LEU A 126 4.73 9.81 -1.44
N LEU A 127 3.99 9.95 -2.56
CA LEU A 127 2.98 10.99 -2.70
C LEU A 127 1.89 10.87 -1.64
N GLY A 128 1.44 9.64 -1.38
CA GLY A 128 0.40 9.37 -0.39
C GLY A 128 0.82 9.78 1.02
N VAL A 129 2.04 9.43 1.42
CA VAL A 129 2.60 9.83 2.72
C VAL A 129 2.73 11.36 2.80
N ILE A 130 3.27 12.00 1.75
CA ILE A 130 3.42 13.46 1.72
C ILE A 130 2.07 14.15 1.82
N ALA A 131 1.08 13.75 1.02
CA ALA A 131 -0.25 14.34 1.05
C ALA A 131 -0.88 14.20 2.45
N PHE A 132 -0.95 12.99 2.98
CA PHE A 132 -1.58 12.71 4.26
C PHE A 132 -0.86 13.40 5.43
N CYS A 133 0.47 13.32 5.49
CA CYS A 133 1.22 13.83 6.64
C CYS A 133 1.34 15.35 6.68
N PHE A 134 1.30 16.04 5.54
CA PHE A 134 1.64 17.47 5.48
C PHE A 134 0.53 18.39 4.97
N PHE A 135 -0.43 17.85 4.22
CA PHE A 135 -1.47 18.65 3.57
C PHE A 135 -2.91 18.28 3.97
N GLU A 136 -3.12 17.09 4.54
CA GLU A 136 -4.42 16.59 4.98
C GLU A 136 -4.55 16.64 6.52
N LYS A 137 -4.22 17.81 7.09
CA LYS A 137 -4.13 18.02 8.56
C LYS A 137 -5.47 18.13 9.28
N SER A 138 -6.58 18.23 8.57
CA SER A 138 -7.91 18.26 9.18
C SER A 138 -8.45 16.88 9.58
N ALA A 139 -7.61 15.84 9.48
CA ALA A 139 -7.96 14.48 9.91
C ALA A 139 -8.04 14.39 11.45
N GLU A 140 -9.22 14.16 12.00
CA GLU A 140 -9.45 13.93 13.43
C GLU A 140 -9.53 12.42 13.71
N ILE A 141 -8.37 11.77 13.79
CA ILE A 141 -8.28 10.31 14.00
C ILE A 141 -8.04 10.06 15.49
N SER A 142 -9.00 9.44 16.17
CA SER A 142 -8.85 9.02 17.56
C SER A 142 -7.95 7.80 17.71
N VAL A 143 -7.33 7.62 18.89
CA VAL A 143 -6.41 6.50 19.15
C VAL A 143 -7.03 5.12 18.84
N PRO A 144 -8.31 4.81 19.14
CA PRO A 144 -8.92 3.56 18.71
C PRO A 144 -9.00 3.40 17.18
N GLN A 145 -9.21 4.49 16.45
CA GLN A 145 -9.30 4.48 14.98
C GLN A 145 -7.94 4.26 14.31
N VAL A 146 -6.82 4.52 15.01
CA VAL A 146 -5.48 4.22 14.50
C VAL A 146 -5.35 2.75 14.07
N PHE A 147 -5.95 1.83 14.83
CA PHE A 147 -5.88 0.40 14.53
C PHE A 147 -6.69 -0.02 13.29
N LEU A 148 -7.58 0.83 12.79
CA LEU A 148 -8.30 0.56 11.54
C LEU A 148 -7.35 0.48 10.33
N GLY A 149 -6.19 1.15 10.40
CA GLY A 149 -5.14 1.03 9.40
C GLY A 149 -4.59 -0.39 9.21
N LEU A 150 -4.75 -1.27 10.21
CA LEU A 150 -4.34 -2.68 10.10
C LEU A 150 -5.30 -3.54 9.28
N ILE A 151 -6.56 -3.11 9.12
CA ILE A 151 -7.62 -3.94 8.52
C ILE A 151 -7.25 -4.45 7.13
N PRO A 152 -6.82 -3.62 6.16
CA PRO A 152 -6.49 -4.11 4.82
C PRO A 152 -5.40 -5.18 4.83
N PHE A 153 -4.37 -5.00 5.65
CA PHE A 153 -3.27 -5.94 5.79
C PHE A 153 -3.73 -7.26 6.41
N ILE A 154 -4.52 -7.22 7.49
CA ILE A 154 -5.04 -8.41 8.16
C ILE A 154 -5.98 -9.19 7.22
N LEU A 155 -6.92 -8.51 6.56
CA LEU A 155 -7.84 -9.16 5.61
C LEU A 155 -7.08 -9.82 4.46
N TYR A 156 -6.07 -9.14 3.93
CA TYR A 156 -5.21 -9.72 2.91
C TYR A 156 -4.42 -10.93 3.42
N GLY A 157 -3.86 -10.87 4.62
CA GLY A 157 -3.14 -11.98 5.24
C GLY A 157 -4.03 -13.21 5.44
N ILE A 158 -5.28 -13.01 5.86
CA ILE A 158 -6.28 -14.07 5.97
C ILE A 158 -6.59 -14.68 4.59
N TYR A 159 -6.89 -13.85 3.59
CA TYR A 159 -7.14 -14.28 2.22
C TYR A 159 -5.97 -15.10 1.67
N TYR A 160 -4.74 -14.58 1.79
CA TYR A 160 -3.53 -15.24 1.33
C TYR A 160 -3.34 -16.60 2.01
N SER A 161 -3.50 -16.67 3.34
CA SER A 161 -3.31 -17.89 4.11
C SER A 161 -4.37 -18.95 3.76
N ILE A 162 -5.64 -18.56 3.65
CA ILE A 162 -6.71 -19.46 3.24
C ILE A 162 -6.46 -19.98 1.83
N ASN A 163 -6.10 -19.10 0.89
CA ASN A 163 -5.83 -19.51 -0.49
C ASN A 163 -4.65 -20.50 -0.57
N ALA A 164 -3.57 -20.22 0.13
CA ALA A 164 -2.38 -21.08 0.11
C ALA A 164 -2.68 -22.45 0.75
N LEU A 165 -3.31 -22.48 1.93
CA LEU A 165 -3.61 -23.72 2.66
C LEU A 165 -4.68 -24.56 1.99
N SER A 166 -5.68 -23.96 1.34
CA SER A 166 -6.73 -24.71 0.62
C SER A 166 -6.21 -25.46 -0.62
N HIS A 167 -5.03 -25.07 -1.11
CA HIS A 167 -4.37 -25.72 -2.24
C HIS A 167 -3.11 -26.50 -1.81
N ALA A 168 -3.00 -26.83 -0.52
CA ALA A 168 -1.92 -27.69 -0.03
C ALA A 168 -2.17 -29.16 -0.41
N GLU A 169 -1.17 -29.81 -1.01
CA GLU A 169 -1.20 -31.24 -1.35
C GLU A 169 -0.13 -31.96 -0.53
N ASN A 170 -0.52 -33.04 0.17
CA ASN A 170 0.38 -33.83 1.03
C ASN A 170 1.14 -32.99 2.07
N GLY A 171 0.51 -31.92 2.61
CA GLY A 171 1.11 -31.02 3.59
C GLY A 171 2.10 -30.01 2.99
N GLN A 172 2.27 -29.95 1.67
CA GLN A 172 3.12 -28.99 0.99
C GLN A 172 2.27 -27.98 0.22
N VAL A 173 2.64 -26.69 0.32
CA VAL A 173 2.02 -25.61 -0.41
C VAL A 173 2.83 -25.28 -1.65
N SER A 174 2.19 -25.30 -2.82
CA SER A 174 2.83 -24.90 -4.08
C SER A 174 3.12 -23.40 -4.11
N LEU A 175 4.27 -22.99 -4.65
CA LEU A 175 4.63 -21.58 -4.85
C LEU A 175 3.63 -20.81 -5.72
N LYS A 176 2.83 -21.49 -6.53
CA LYS A 176 1.74 -20.88 -7.28
C LYS A 176 0.72 -20.20 -6.36
N TYR A 177 0.44 -20.80 -5.20
CA TYR A 177 -0.54 -20.33 -4.21
C TYR A 177 0.12 -19.66 -3.00
N ASP A 178 1.41 -19.96 -2.75
CA ASP A 178 2.26 -19.33 -1.72
C ASP A 178 3.27 -18.38 -2.38
N TRP A 179 2.75 -17.37 -3.09
CA TRP A 179 3.57 -16.46 -3.92
C TRP A 179 4.55 -15.56 -3.14
N TYR A 180 4.45 -15.50 -1.82
CA TYR A 180 5.46 -14.88 -0.94
C TYR A 180 6.40 -15.90 -0.28
N SER A 181 6.17 -17.19 -0.50
CA SER A 181 6.96 -18.28 0.09
C SER A 181 7.01 -18.26 1.63
N PHE A 182 5.96 -17.75 2.28
CA PHE A 182 5.90 -17.74 3.75
C PHE A 182 5.62 -19.12 4.31
N LEU A 183 4.66 -19.85 3.74
CA LEU A 183 4.22 -21.17 4.22
C LEU A 183 5.15 -22.29 3.76
N ALA A 184 5.79 -22.17 2.59
CA ALA A 184 6.78 -23.13 2.08
C ALA A 184 7.99 -23.29 3.00
N LYS A 185 8.29 -22.29 3.84
CA LYS A 185 9.37 -22.32 4.83
C LYS A 185 8.97 -22.93 6.17
N GLY A 186 7.72 -23.37 6.32
CA GLY A 186 7.13 -23.93 7.54
C GLY A 186 6.22 -22.94 8.29
N ILE A 187 5.22 -23.50 8.97
CA ILE A 187 4.18 -22.73 9.68
C ILE A 187 4.79 -21.83 10.77
N ASP A 188 5.81 -22.31 11.48
CA ASP A 188 6.48 -21.53 12.53
C ASP A 188 7.11 -20.25 11.98
N LYS A 189 7.80 -20.35 10.83
CA LYS A 189 8.41 -19.19 10.17
C LYS A 189 7.36 -18.25 9.60
N ALA A 190 6.26 -18.79 9.07
CA ALA A 190 5.13 -18.01 8.60
C ALA A 190 4.48 -17.21 9.75
N ALA A 191 4.29 -17.84 10.92
CA ALA A 191 3.76 -17.18 12.12
C ALA A 191 4.68 -16.05 12.59
N ILE A 192 5.99 -16.28 12.66
CA ILE A 192 6.97 -15.25 13.02
C ILE A 192 6.92 -14.09 12.02
N ALA A 193 6.88 -14.36 10.71
CA ALA A 193 6.78 -13.34 9.69
C ALA A 193 5.48 -12.52 9.84
N ALA A 194 4.35 -13.17 10.11
CA ALA A 194 3.07 -12.51 10.35
C ALA A 194 3.12 -11.58 11.57
N ILE A 195 3.74 -12.00 12.67
CA ILE A 195 3.91 -11.18 13.87
C ILE A 195 4.78 -9.95 13.58
N ILE A 196 5.94 -10.14 12.92
CA ILE A 196 6.84 -9.04 12.57
C ILE A 196 6.15 -8.04 11.64
N MET A 197 5.45 -8.52 10.60
CA MET A 197 4.74 -7.67 9.66
C MET A 197 3.57 -6.91 10.31
N THR A 198 2.85 -7.55 11.25
CA THR A 198 1.78 -6.90 12.01
C THR A 198 2.35 -5.81 12.93
N ALA A 199 3.47 -6.08 13.59
CA ALA A 199 4.14 -5.08 14.44
C ALA A 199 4.65 -3.89 13.60
N ALA A 200 5.22 -4.15 12.42
CA ALA A 200 5.64 -3.10 11.48
C ALA A 200 4.45 -2.27 11.00
N ALA A 201 3.34 -2.93 10.62
CA ALA A 201 2.13 -2.24 10.21
C ALA A 201 1.54 -1.38 11.36
N ALA A 202 1.55 -1.87 12.60
CA ALA A 202 1.13 -1.10 13.77
C ALA A 202 2.03 0.12 14.01
N ALA A 203 3.35 -0.03 13.88
CA ALA A 203 4.29 1.09 13.98
C ALA A 203 4.04 2.15 12.88
N ILE A 204 3.73 1.73 11.65
CA ILE A 204 3.34 2.62 10.55
C ILE A 204 2.04 3.36 10.89
N CYS A 205 1.03 2.66 11.41
CA CYS A 205 -0.22 3.27 11.85
C CYS A 205 0.02 4.42 12.82
N PHE A 206 0.76 4.15 13.90
CA PHE A 206 1.08 5.19 14.89
C PHE A 206 1.97 6.29 14.33
N GLY A 207 2.95 5.96 13.49
CA GLY A 207 3.85 6.93 12.87
C GLY A 207 3.11 7.92 11.98
N LEU A 208 2.27 7.43 11.07
CA LEU A 208 1.47 8.29 10.19
C LEU A 208 0.46 9.13 10.98
N TRP A 209 -0.23 8.52 11.93
CA TRP A 209 -1.14 9.26 12.81
C TRP A 209 -0.41 10.37 13.57
N TYR A 210 0.71 10.06 14.22
CA TYR A 210 1.49 11.02 15.01
C TYR A 210 1.98 12.19 14.14
N ILE A 211 2.57 11.90 12.97
CA ILE A 211 3.07 12.94 12.05
C ILE A 211 1.92 13.82 11.53
N ASN A 212 0.76 13.21 11.27
CA ASN A 212 -0.40 13.98 10.82
C ASN A 212 -0.93 14.94 11.91
N GLN A 213 -0.82 14.60 13.21
CA GLN A 213 -1.33 15.41 14.31
C GLN A 213 -0.39 16.56 14.73
N ILE A 214 0.91 16.52 14.39
CA ILE A 214 1.89 17.59 14.66
C ILE A 214 1.97 18.57 13.48
#